data_a3745745ec9461ce2bd6673c621852be
#
_entry.id   a3745745ec9461ce2bd6673c621852be
#
_cell.length_a   1.000
_cell.length_b   1.000
_cell.length_c   1.000
_cell.angle_alpha   90.00
_cell.angle_beta   90.00
_cell.angle_gamma   90.00
#
_symmetry.space_group_name_H-M   'P 1'
#
loop_
_entity.id
_entity.type
_entity.pdbx_description
1 polymer ?
#
loop_
_entity_poly.entity_id
_entity_poly.type
_entity_poly.pdbx_seq_one_letter_code
_entity_poly.pdbx_strand_id
1 'polypeptide(L)'
;MRDVPAPTITEFTAQPTEVDGLWVLQMKQVIDDRGTVREFYRESAFVAAGLASLGPWVQVNLTETAQGAVRGLHGESMTKLVGVASGAAFGVYVDTRPASVTFGRVITVDLRPGVQVLVPAGVCNGFQPTSAGITQYLYAFTAEWVPGMAGTALTPLDPELAIDWPIPLNADDRAQVSAKDAAAPRLADLR
;
A
#
# COMPACT_ATOMS: atom_id res chain seq x y z
N MET A 1 1.96 -7.56 45.24
CA MET A 1 1.57 -7.90 43.85
C MET A 1 1.55 -6.59 43.08
N ARG A 2 2.36 -6.40 42.03
CA ARG A 2 2.24 -5.18 41.18
C ARG A 2 1.00 -5.37 40.32
N ASP A 3 0.07 -4.40 40.38
CA ASP A 3 -1.04 -4.35 39.42
C ASP A 3 -0.45 -4.24 38.01
N VAL A 4 -0.60 -5.27 37.20
CA VAL A 4 -0.22 -5.25 35.80
C VAL A 4 -1.40 -4.62 35.05
N PRO A 5 -1.20 -3.47 34.39
CA PRO A 5 -2.27 -2.82 33.65
C PRO A 5 -2.82 -3.74 32.56
N ALA A 6 -4.12 -3.68 32.34
CA ALA A 6 -4.74 -4.44 31.26
C ALA A 6 -4.22 -3.96 29.87
N PRO A 7 -4.03 -4.87 28.90
CA PRO A 7 -3.57 -4.48 27.57
C PRO A 7 -4.58 -3.56 26.87
N THR A 8 -4.07 -2.60 26.09
CA THR A 8 -4.90 -1.78 25.21
C THR A 8 -5.16 -2.56 23.90
N ILE A 9 -6.42 -2.66 23.50
CA ILE A 9 -6.83 -3.36 22.29
C ILE A 9 -7.38 -2.34 21.28
N THR A 10 -6.85 -2.36 20.06
CA THR A 10 -7.44 -1.71 18.89
C THR A 10 -8.09 -2.81 18.05
N GLU A 11 -9.37 -2.69 17.76
CA GLU A 11 -10.07 -3.68 16.95
C GLU A 11 -9.81 -3.46 15.45
N PHE A 12 -10.01 -4.53 14.67
CA PHE A 12 -9.95 -4.45 13.21
C PHE A 12 -11.09 -3.61 12.67
N THR A 13 -10.78 -2.69 11.74
CA THR A 13 -11.80 -1.96 10.97
C THR A 13 -11.42 -1.88 9.50
N ALA A 14 -12.43 -1.79 8.63
CA ALA A 14 -12.27 -1.62 7.20
C ALA A 14 -13.13 -0.43 6.73
N GLN A 15 -12.51 0.50 6.00
CA GLN A 15 -13.17 1.68 5.45
C GLN A 15 -13.00 1.68 3.93
N PRO A 16 -14.11 1.69 3.14
CA PRO A 16 -14.02 1.81 1.70
C PRO A 16 -13.51 3.19 1.32
N THR A 17 -12.85 3.28 0.17
CA THR A 17 -12.51 4.55 -0.46
C THR A 17 -13.50 4.86 -1.59
N GLU A 18 -13.29 5.96 -2.31
CA GLU A 18 -14.06 6.28 -3.53
C GLU A 18 -13.75 5.31 -4.68
N VAL A 19 -12.60 4.62 -4.65
CA VAL A 19 -12.20 3.63 -5.66
C VAL A 19 -12.72 2.27 -5.26
N ASP A 20 -13.58 1.69 -6.08
CA ASP A 20 -14.20 0.40 -5.80
C ASP A 20 -13.16 -0.71 -5.55
N GLY A 21 -13.34 -1.45 -4.46
CA GLY A 21 -12.43 -2.52 -4.02
C GLY A 21 -11.15 -2.04 -3.32
N LEU A 22 -10.89 -0.73 -3.25
CA LEU A 22 -9.77 -0.17 -2.51
C LEU A 22 -10.22 0.20 -1.08
N TRP A 23 -9.62 -0.43 -0.07
CA TRP A 23 -10.00 -0.27 1.32
C TRP A 23 -8.82 0.13 2.19
N VAL A 24 -9.06 1.07 3.12
CA VAL A 24 -8.12 1.39 4.19
C VAL A 24 -8.51 0.59 5.43
N LEU A 25 -7.55 -0.12 6.00
CA LEU A 25 -7.76 -1.06 7.10
C LEU A 25 -6.96 -0.64 8.33
N GLN A 26 -7.59 -0.74 9.49
CA GLN A 26 -6.90 -0.73 10.78
C GLN A 26 -6.71 -2.17 11.24
N MET A 27 -5.45 -2.59 11.44
CA MET A 27 -5.16 -3.92 12.00
C MET A 27 -5.67 -4.04 13.43
N LYS A 28 -6.10 -5.22 13.83
CA LYS A 28 -6.22 -5.52 15.24
C LYS A 28 -4.84 -5.47 15.90
N GLN A 29 -4.76 -4.78 17.03
CA GLN A 29 -3.53 -4.62 17.81
C GLN A 29 -3.81 -4.90 19.28
N VAL A 30 -2.86 -5.54 19.95
CA VAL A 30 -2.81 -5.71 21.40
C VAL A 30 -1.51 -5.10 21.90
N ILE A 31 -1.61 -4.10 22.76
CA ILE A 31 -0.47 -3.32 23.26
C ILE A 31 -0.37 -3.56 24.77
N ASP A 32 0.78 -3.99 25.24
CA ASP A 32 1.11 -4.12 26.67
C ASP A 32 2.54 -3.59 26.94
N ASP A 33 3.03 -3.75 28.17
CA ASP A 33 4.35 -3.27 28.59
C ASP A 33 5.52 -3.91 27.84
N ARG A 34 5.29 -5.01 27.11
CA ARG A 34 6.30 -5.70 26.29
C ARG A 34 6.32 -5.23 24.85
N GLY A 35 5.29 -4.49 24.39
CA GLY A 35 5.19 -3.99 23.03
C GLY A 35 3.82 -4.24 22.39
N THR A 36 3.81 -4.47 21.07
CA THR A 36 2.57 -4.57 20.28
C THR A 36 2.56 -5.85 19.46
N VAL A 37 1.48 -6.62 19.56
CA VAL A 37 1.13 -7.68 18.62
C VAL A 37 0.11 -7.14 17.63
N ARG A 38 0.36 -7.31 16.32
CA ARG A 38 -0.54 -6.91 15.23
C ARG A 38 -0.94 -8.12 14.42
N GLU A 39 -2.24 -8.27 14.16
CA GLU A 39 -2.72 -9.27 13.21
C GLU A 39 -2.63 -8.68 11.80
N PHE A 40 -1.59 -9.08 11.04
CA PHE A 40 -1.42 -8.59 9.67
C PHE A 40 -2.58 -9.04 8.76
N TYR A 41 -3.05 -10.27 8.94
CA TYR A 41 -4.22 -10.81 8.25
C TYR A 41 -4.93 -11.84 9.15
N ARG A 42 -6.24 -11.69 9.21
CA ARG A 42 -7.14 -12.70 9.79
C ARG A 42 -8.37 -12.82 8.89
N GLU A 43 -8.51 -13.94 8.18
CA GLU A 43 -9.59 -14.15 7.21
C GLU A 43 -10.98 -13.90 7.80
N SER A 44 -11.25 -14.45 9.00
CA SER A 44 -12.55 -14.27 9.65
C SER A 44 -12.89 -12.81 9.95
N ALA A 45 -11.90 -11.95 10.25
CA ALA A 45 -12.11 -10.54 10.47
C ALA A 45 -12.41 -9.80 9.15
N PHE A 46 -11.75 -10.17 8.07
CA PHE A 46 -12.02 -9.64 6.74
C PHE A 46 -13.45 -9.98 6.28
N VAL A 47 -13.83 -11.24 6.39
CA VAL A 47 -15.19 -11.71 6.04
C VAL A 47 -16.25 -11.02 6.91
N ALA A 48 -16.02 -10.89 8.21
CA ALA A 48 -16.95 -10.21 9.12
C ALA A 48 -17.11 -8.71 8.79
N ALA A 49 -16.09 -8.08 8.21
CA ALA A 49 -16.14 -6.69 7.73
C ALA A 49 -16.75 -6.55 6.33
N GLY A 50 -17.27 -7.63 5.74
CA GLY A 50 -17.87 -7.63 4.40
C GLY A 50 -16.86 -7.64 3.25
N LEU A 51 -15.56 -7.84 3.54
CA LEU A 51 -14.55 -8.05 2.52
C LEU A 51 -14.64 -9.50 2.02
N ALA A 52 -14.41 -9.71 0.72
CA ALA A 52 -14.36 -11.05 0.18
C ALA A 52 -13.23 -11.85 0.84
N SER A 53 -13.40 -13.16 0.93
CA SER A 53 -12.27 -14.04 1.23
C SER A 53 -11.23 -13.84 0.12
N LEU A 54 -10.03 -13.42 0.51
CA LEU A 54 -8.97 -13.10 -0.44
C LEU A 54 -8.19 -14.35 -0.88
N GLY A 55 -8.67 -15.52 -0.47
CA GLY A 55 -8.00 -16.79 -0.75
C GLY A 55 -6.64 -16.89 -0.06
N PRO A 56 -5.85 -17.92 -0.37
CA PRO A 56 -4.52 -18.03 0.21
C PRO A 56 -3.62 -16.91 -0.37
N TRP A 57 -2.89 -16.23 0.52
CA TRP A 57 -1.75 -15.42 0.11
C TRP A 57 -0.64 -16.35 -0.36
N VAL A 58 -0.25 -16.23 -1.62
CA VAL A 58 0.72 -17.16 -2.22
C VAL A 58 2.14 -16.60 -2.26
N GLN A 59 2.27 -15.27 -2.14
CA GLN A 59 3.57 -14.60 -2.04
C GLN A 59 3.47 -13.45 -1.04
N VAL A 60 4.47 -13.34 -0.17
CA VAL A 60 4.61 -12.21 0.76
C VAL A 60 6.01 -11.67 0.63
N ASN A 61 6.13 -10.36 0.37
CA ASN A 61 7.41 -9.67 0.26
C ASN A 61 7.55 -8.63 1.37
N LEU A 62 8.77 -8.48 1.86
CA LEU A 62 9.19 -7.38 2.72
C LEU A 62 10.26 -6.59 1.98
N THR A 63 10.05 -5.29 1.80
CA THR A 63 11.05 -4.40 1.24
C THR A 63 11.59 -3.45 2.29
N GLU A 64 12.86 -3.11 2.15
CA GLU A 64 13.52 -2.06 2.90
C GLU A 64 13.79 -0.89 1.96
N THR A 65 13.28 0.29 2.31
CA THR A 65 13.33 1.47 1.43
C THR A 65 13.77 2.69 2.22
N ALA A 66 14.75 3.42 1.70
CA ALA A 66 15.28 4.63 2.31
C ALA A 66 14.28 5.78 2.25
N GLN A 67 14.35 6.71 3.21
CA GLN A 67 13.52 7.92 3.24
C GLN A 67 13.59 8.68 1.90
N GLY A 68 12.44 9.10 1.41
CA GLY A 68 12.28 9.90 0.19
C GLY A 68 12.33 9.12 -1.13
N ALA A 69 12.82 7.87 -1.12
CA ALA A 69 12.77 7.04 -2.32
C ALA A 69 11.32 6.62 -2.63
N VAL A 70 10.98 6.51 -3.92
CA VAL A 70 9.65 6.05 -4.36
C VAL A 70 9.76 4.68 -5.02
N ARG A 71 8.86 3.78 -4.64
CA ARG A 71 8.61 2.52 -5.34
C ARG A 71 7.21 2.55 -5.90
N GLY A 72 7.10 2.43 -7.20
CA GLY A 72 5.80 2.48 -7.89
C GLY A 72 5.79 3.51 -9.02
N LEU A 73 4.62 3.71 -9.62
CA LEU A 73 3.31 3.16 -9.30
C LEU A 73 3.08 1.88 -10.13
N HIS A 74 2.76 0.76 -9.47
CA HIS A 74 2.59 -0.52 -10.17
C HIS A 74 1.21 -1.13 -9.88
N GLY A 75 0.50 -1.55 -10.93
CA GLY A 75 -0.80 -2.20 -10.87
C GLY A 75 -0.73 -3.56 -11.56
N GLU A 76 -0.66 -4.62 -10.79
CA GLU A 76 -0.69 -5.98 -11.29
C GLU A 76 -2.14 -6.49 -11.38
N SER A 77 -2.34 -7.59 -12.14
CA SER A 77 -3.65 -8.26 -12.28
C SER A 77 -3.98 -9.18 -11.10
N MET A 78 -3.63 -8.75 -9.88
CA MET A 78 -3.88 -9.48 -8.64
C MET A 78 -4.21 -8.52 -7.50
N THR A 79 -4.89 -9.03 -6.48
CA THR A 79 -5.16 -8.28 -5.26
C THR A 79 -3.93 -8.29 -4.35
N LYS A 80 -3.68 -7.16 -3.69
CA LYS A 80 -2.57 -6.98 -2.75
C LYS A 80 -3.07 -6.48 -1.41
N LEU A 81 -2.48 -6.98 -0.32
CA LEU A 81 -2.62 -6.39 1.00
C LEU A 81 -1.29 -5.78 1.39
N VAL A 82 -1.26 -4.46 1.56
CA VAL A 82 -0.02 -3.71 1.76
C VAL A 82 -0.04 -2.94 3.08
N GLY A 83 1.14 -2.74 3.67
CA GLY A 83 1.27 -1.96 4.89
C GLY A 83 2.72 -1.80 5.32
N VAL A 84 2.94 -0.96 6.33
CA VAL A 84 4.26 -0.70 6.91
C VAL A 84 4.45 -1.59 8.14
N ALA A 85 5.53 -2.38 8.16
CA ALA A 85 5.93 -3.17 9.34
C ALA A 85 6.72 -2.30 10.34
N SER A 86 7.57 -1.39 9.83
CA SER A 86 8.37 -0.45 10.64
C SER A 86 8.61 0.84 9.85
N GLY A 87 8.66 1.97 10.53
CA GLY A 87 8.76 3.31 9.93
C GLY A 87 7.40 3.89 9.58
N ALA A 88 7.37 4.79 8.60
CA ALA A 88 6.18 5.42 8.05
C ALA A 88 6.35 5.70 6.57
N ALA A 89 5.25 5.70 5.82
CA ALA A 89 5.27 5.99 4.39
C ALA A 89 4.00 6.72 3.96
N PHE A 90 4.11 7.49 2.90
CA PHE A 90 2.99 8.04 2.15
C PHE A 90 2.64 7.08 1.02
N GLY A 91 1.50 6.43 1.11
CA GLY A 91 0.98 5.50 0.10
C GLY A 91 0.14 6.22 -0.93
N VAL A 92 0.31 5.87 -2.20
CA VAL A 92 -0.42 6.42 -3.35
C VAL A 92 -1.07 5.29 -4.13
N TYR A 93 -2.34 5.46 -4.48
CA TYR A 93 -3.18 4.49 -5.18
C TYR A 93 -3.90 5.20 -6.32
N VAL A 94 -3.76 4.69 -7.53
CA VAL A 94 -4.37 5.28 -8.74
C VAL A 94 -5.22 4.24 -9.45
N ASP A 95 -6.48 4.52 -9.67
CA ASP A 95 -7.35 3.63 -10.44
C ASP A 95 -6.99 3.70 -11.93
N THR A 96 -6.44 2.61 -12.47
CA THR A 96 -6.05 2.50 -13.88
C THR A 96 -6.92 1.52 -14.67
N ARG A 97 -8.04 1.10 -14.12
CA ARG A 97 -8.99 0.18 -14.78
C ARG A 97 -9.79 0.94 -15.84
N PRO A 98 -9.67 0.60 -17.15
CA PRO A 98 -10.25 1.42 -18.24
C PRO A 98 -11.76 1.58 -18.17
N ALA A 99 -12.49 0.59 -17.61
CA ALA A 99 -13.96 0.63 -17.49
C ALA A 99 -14.42 1.21 -16.15
N SER A 100 -13.53 1.67 -15.29
CA SER A 100 -13.88 2.20 -13.97
C SER A 100 -14.44 3.62 -14.07
N VAL A 101 -15.51 3.89 -13.34
CA VAL A 101 -16.06 5.27 -13.20
C VAL A 101 -15.11 6.19 -12.43
N THR A 102 -14.13 5.62 -11.73
CA THR A 102 -13.09 6.34 -11.01
C THR A 102 -11.72 6.28 -11.69
N PHE A 103 -11.67 5.95 -13.00
CA PHE A 103 -10.41 5.95 -13.75
C PHE A 103 -9.65 7.27 -13.56
N GLY A 104 -8.36 7.18 -13.21
CA GLY A 104 -7.48 8.32 -12.92
C GLY A 104 -7.64 8.89 -11.50
N ARG A 105 -8.58 8.41 -10.68
CA ARG A 105 -8.70 8.86 -9.30
C ARG A 105 -7.46 8.47 -8.50
N VAL A 106 -6.91 9.44 -7.78
CA VAL A 106 -5.77 9.25 -6.86
C VAL A 106 -6.28 9.25 -5.42
N ILE A 107 -5.91 8.23 -4.67
CA ILE A 107 -6.12 8.12 -3.22
C ILE A 107 -4.76 8.09 -2.55
N THR A 108 -4.60 8.82 -1.46
CA THR A 108 -3.38 8.83 -0.65
C THR A 108 -3.68 8.38 0.78
N VAL A 109 -2.74 7.66 1.40
CA VAL A 109 -2.89 7.12 2.75
C VAL A 109 -1.58 7.27 3.51
N ASP A 110 -1.64 7.85 4.72
CA ASP A 110 -0.51 7.85 5.65
C ASP A 110 -0.36 6.46 6.28
N LEU A 111 0.66 5.74 5.83
CA LEU A 111 0.97 4.39 6.28
C LEU A 111 1.90 4.42 7.49
N ARG A 112 1.47 3.75 8.54
CA ARG A 112 2.23 3.49 9.76
C ARG A 112 1.92 2.09 10.27
N PRO A 113 2.73 1.51 11.17
CA PRO A 113 2.41 0.20 11.74
C PRO A 113 0.99 0.15 12.32
N GLY A 114 0.17 -0.77 11.83
CA GLY A 114 -1.25 -0.91 12.17
C GLY A 114 -2.22 -0.43 11.09
N VAL A 115 -1.75 0.33 10.08
CA VAL A 115 -2.55 0.74 8.92
C VAL A 115 -2.17 -0.10 7.72
N GLN A 116 -3.18 -0.59 7.00
CA GLN A 116 -3.01 -1.37 5.76
C GLN A 116 -3.94 -0.85 4.68
N VAL A 117 -3.64 -1.22 3.45
CA VAL A 117 -4.53 -0.98 2.31
C VAL A 117 -4.73 -2.28 1.54
N LEU A 118 -5.98 -2.63 1.30
CA LEU A 118 -6.36 -3.68 0.37
C LEU A 118 -6.49 -3.05 -1.01
N VAL A 119 -5.65 -3.49 -1.93
CA VAL A 119 -5.53 -2.93 -3.28
C VAL A 119 -6.08 -3.95 -4.28
N PRO A 120 -7.18 -3.64 -5.00
CA PRO A 120 -7.72 -4.55 -5.99
C PRO A 120 -6.83 -4.61 -7.25
N ALA A 121 -6.99 -5.66 -8.03
CA ALA A 121 -6.36 -5.79 -9.34
C ALA A 121 -6.65 -4.56 -10.22
N GLY A 122 -5.64 -4.09 -10.96
CA GLY A 122 -5.76 -2.95 -11.87
C GLY A 122 -5.75 -1.57 -11.19
N VAL A 123 -5.51 -1.50 -9.89
CA VAL A 123 -5.19 -0.25 -9.19
C VAL A 123 -3.67 -0.17 -9.03
N CYS A 124 -3.06 0.86 -9.61
CA CYS A 124 -1.62 1.12 -9.41
C CYS A 124 -1.37 1.64 -8.01
N ASN A 125 -0.38 1.07 -7.34
CA ASN A 125 0.05 1.56 -6.03
C ASN A 125 1.56 1.83 -5.98
N GLY A 126 1.93 2.74 -5.11
CA GLY A 126 3.30 3.04 -4.76
C GLY A 126 3.38 3.69 -3.39
N PHE A 127 4.60 3.94 -2.94
CA PHE A 127 4.81 4.61 -1.65
C PHE A 127 6.13 5.35 -1.60
N GLN A 128 6.18 6.38 -0.74
CA GLN A 128 7.39 7.12 -0.36
C GLN A 128 7.57 7.00 1.16
N PRO A 129 8.68 6.42 1.66
CA PRO A 129 9.04 6.50 3.08
C PRO A 129 9.18 7.94 3.55
N THR A 130 8.53 8.27 4.67
CA THR A 130 8.54 9.60 5.28
C THR A 130 9.33 9.67 6.58
N SER A 131 9.48 8.52 7.29
CA SER A 131 10.30 8.46 8.50
C SER A 131 11.79 8.44 8.18
N ALA A 132 12.61 8.95 9.09
CA ALA A 132 14.07 8.87 8.98
C ALA A 132 14.55 7.41 8.92
N GLY A 133 15.57 7.16 8.11
CA GLY A 133 16.19 5.84 7.97
C GLY A 133 15.44 4.93 7.00
N ILE A 134 15.32 3.67 7.36
CA ILE A 134 14.71 2.62 6.52
C ILE A 134 13.28 2.35 6.96
N THR A 135 12.36 2.35 6.01
CA THR A 135 10.99 1.88 6.20
C THR A 135 10.87 0.46 5.66
N GLN A 136 10.31 -0.42 6.48
CA GLN A 136 9.97 -1.79 6.09
C GLN A 136 8.52 -1.83 5.62
N TYR A 137 8.34 -2.11 4.33
CA TYR A 137 7.03 -2.20 3.68
C TYR A 137 6.73 -3.65 3.30
N LEU A 138 5.61 -4.15 3.81
CA LEU A 138 5.14 -5.52 3.61
C LEU A 138 3.99 -5.53 2.62
N TYR A 139 4.01 -6.50 1.72
CA TYR A 139 2.89 -6.74 0.80
C TYR A 139 2.70 -8.23 0.52
N ALA A 140 1.44 -8.65 0.63
CA ALA A 140 0.98 -10.00 0.34
C ALA A 140 0.14 -10.00 -0.94
N PHE A 141 0.31 -11.05 -1.75
CA PHE A 141 -0.30 -11.21 -3.06
C PHE A 141 -1.20 -12.44 -3.14
N THR A 142 -2.29 -12.34 -3.90
CA THR A 142 -3.17 -13.47 -4.22
C THR A 142 -2.66 -14.33 -5.38
N ALA A 143 -1.59 -13.90 -6.07
CA ALA A 143 -0.89 -14.67 -7.10
C ALA A 143 0.62 -14.44 -6.96
N GLU A 144 1.45 -15.36 -7.48
CA GLU A 144 2.90 -15.14 -7.55
C GLU A 144 3.24 -14.10 -8.62
N TRP A 145 4.11 -13.15 -8.27
CA TRP A 145 4.65 -12.23 -9.25
C TRP A 145 5.70 -12.93 -10.11
N VAL A 146 5.54 -12.83 -11.43
CA VAL A 146 6.49 -13.37 -12.41
C VAL A 146 6.88 -12.28 -13.42
N PRO A 147 8.13 -12.29 -13.94
CA PRO A 147 8.54 -11.36 -14.97
C PRO A 147 7.62 -11.44 -16.20
N GLY A 148 7.16 -10.27 -16.71
CA GLY A 148 6.26 -10.20 -17.87
C GLY A 148 4.79 -10.45 -17.54
N MET A 149 4.42 -10.60 -16.28
CA MET A 149 3.01 -10.67 -15.87
C MET A 149 2.25 -9.43 -16.35
N ALA A 150 0.98 -9.63 -16.73
CA ALA A 150 0.10 -8.54 -17.12
C ALA A 150 -0.09 -7.55 -15.97
N GLY A 151 -0.07 -6.28 -16.30
CA GLY A 151 -0.21 -5.19 -15.34
C GLY A 151 -0.03 -3.84 -15.99
N THR A 152 -0.23 -2.81 -15.20
CA THR A 152 -0.07 -1.41 -15.58
C THR A 152 1.00 -0.77 -14.69
N ALA A 153 1.72 0.19 -15.22
CA ALA A 153 2.60 1.05 -14.44
C ALA A 153 2.34 2.50 -14.83
N LEU A 154 2.50 3.41 -13.86
CA LEU A 154 2.50 4.85 -14.09
C LEU A 154 3.77 5.47 -13.53
N THR A 155 4.29 6.48 -14.21
CA THR A 155 5.39 7.24 -13.63
C THR A 155 4.91 8.07 -12.42
N PRO A 156 5.61 8.02 -11.28
CA PRO A 156 5.28 8.84 -10.11
C PRO A 156 5.55 10.35 -10.37
N LEU A 157 6.17 10.67 -11.50
CA LEU A 157 6.50 12.03 -11.96
C LEU A 157 5.41 12.64 -12.84
N ASP A 158 4.29 11.95 -13.07
CA ASP A 158 3.21 12.45 -13.92
C ASP A 158 2.50 13.62 -13.24
N PRO A 159 2.56 14.85 -13.80
CA PRO A 159 1.91 16.01 -13.21
C PRO A 159 0.37 15.93 -13.23
N GLU A 160 -0.22 15.12 -14.12
CA GLU A 160 -1.68 14.94 -14.18
C GLU A 160 -2.21 14.23 -12.92
N LEU A 161 -1.39 13.39 -12.28
CA LEU A 161 -1.78 12.73 -11.03
C LEU A 161 -1.88 13.69 -9.84
N ALA A 162 -1.27 14.89 -9.94
CA ALA A 162 -1.27 15.91 -8.90
C ALA A 162 -0.93 15.38 -7.50
N ILE A 163 0.04 14.46 -7.41
CA ILE A 163 0.45 13.85 -6.14
C ILE A 163 1.34 14.85 -5.39
N ASP A 164 0.89 15.25 -4.21
CA ASP A 164 1.66 16.10 -3.29
C ASP A 164 2.60 15.23 -2.44
N TRP A 165 3.74 14.86 -3.04
CA TRP A 165 4.74 14.02 -2.38
C TRP A 165 5.34 14.74 -1.16
N PRO A 166 5.29 14.15 0.06
CA PRO A 166 5.82 14.77 1.28
C PRO A 166 7.29 15.18 1.18
N ILE A 167 8.08 14.43 0.42
CA ILE A 167 9.45 14.77 0.08
C ILE A 167 9.48 14.98 -1.44
N PRO A 168 9.76 16.22 -1.91
CA PRO A 168 9.74 16.55 -3.34
C PRO A 168 10.61 15.58 -4.17
N LEU A 169 10.08 15.15 -5.31
CA LEU A 169 10.79 14.23 -6.20
C LEU A 169 11.78 14.99 -7.10
N ASN A 170 12.98 14.44 -7.19
CA ASN A 170 13.97 14.83 -8.19
C ASN A 170 14.02 13.77 -9.30
N ALA A 171 13.56 14.12 -10.49
CA ALA A 171 13.50 13.23 -11.64
C ALA A 171 14.89 12.71 -12.09
N ASP A 172 15.96 13.40 -11.74
CA ASP A 172 17.34 13.02 -12.09
C ASP A 172 18.01 12.15 -11.03
N ASP A 173 17.42 12.06 -9.82
CA ASP A 173 17.95 11.21 -8.74
C ASP A 173 17.44 9.77 -8.86
N ARG A 174 18.30 8.88 -9.33
CA ARG A 174 17.98 7.44 -9.51
C ARG A 174 17.90 6.67 -8.18
N ALA A 175 18.41 7.21 -7.10
CA ALA A 175 18.19 6.64 -5.77
C ALA A 175 16.78 6.97 -5.24
N GLN A 176 16.19 8.07 -5.71
CA GLN A 176 14.84 8.46 -5.35
C GLN A 176 13.78 7.84 -6.27
N VAL A 177 13.96 7.92 -7.59
CA VAL A 177 13.05 7.34 -8.59
C VAL A 177 13.85 6.49 -9.56
N SER A 178 13.54 5.19 -9.63
CA SER A 178 14.26 4.28 -10.53
C SER A 178 14.11 4.71 -12.00
N ALA A 179 15.09 4.37 -12.85
CA ALA A 179 14.99 4.65 -14.29
C ALA A 179 13.74 4.00 -14.92
N LYS A 180 13.36 2.80 -14.46
CA LYS A 180 12.16 2.10 -14.91
C LYS A 180 10.89 2.87 -14.55
N ASP A 181 10.78 3.33 -13.29
CA ASP A 181 9.58 4.03 -12.83
C ASP A 181 9.49 5.45 -13.43
N ALA A 182 10.63 6.12 -13.61
CA ALA A 182 10.67 7.42 -14.29
C ALA A 182 10.24 7.33 -15.76
N ALA A 183 10.53 6.22 -16.45
CA ALA A 183 10.18 5.99 -17.84
C ALA A 183 8.82 5.27 -18.04
N ALA A 184 8.10 4.99 -16.95
CA ALA A 184 6.76 4.39 -17.05
C ALA A 184 5.77 5.34 -17.74
N PRO A 185 4.67 4.82 -18.35
CA PRO A 185 3.63 5.62 -18.98
C PRO A 185 3.05 6.70 -18.05
N ARG A 186 2.48 7.74 -18.62
CA ARG A 186 1.62 8.71 -17.95
C ARG A 186 0.16 8.23 -17.98
N LEU A 187 -0.68 8.82 -17.14
CA LEU A 187 -2.11 8.51 -17.10
C LEU A 187 -2.78 8.74 -18.47
N ALA A 188 -2.37 9.79 -19.19
CA ALA A 188 -2.88 10.10 -20.52
C ALA A 188 -2.61 8.99 -21.55
N ASP A 189 -1.53 8.23 -21.38
CA ASP A 189 -1.14 7.14 -22.29
C ASP A 189 -1.98 5.87 -22.09
N LEU A 190 -2.79 5.81 -21.03
CA LEU A 190 -3.67 4.67 -20.70
C LEU A 190 -5.14 4.87 -21.11
N ARG A 191 -5.47 6.01 -21.72
CA ARG A 191 -6.82 6.36 -22.19
C ARG A 191 -7.16 5.77 -23.53
#